data_908045bc62373f5e79352e39f9255279
#
_entry.id   908045bc62373f5e79352e39f9255279
#
_cell.length_a   1.000
_cell.length_b   1.000
_cell.length_c   1.000
_cell.angle_alpha   90.00
_cell.angle_beta   90.00
_cell.angle_gamma   90.00
#
_symmetry.space_group_name_H-M   'P 1'
#
loop_
_entity.id
_entity.type
_entity.pdbx_description
1 polymer ?
#
loop_
_entity_poly.entity_id
_entity_poly.type
_entity_poly.pdbx_seq_one_letter_code
_entity_poly.pdbx_strand_id
1 'polypeptide(L)'
;MYATQALLPTLTTELAVSPSTAALTVSAATGALALCVVPASILSEKYGRGRVLVISALGATTLGLALPLAQTAGQLIALRAAQGALIAGTPAVAMTWLSEELDPRDLPGAMGLYIAGNSIGGLSGRLIPAGLLEVTSWRWAMFGSALVAFTLAALAAWALP
;
A
#
# COMPACT_ATOMS: atom_id res chain seq x y z
N MET A 1 -2.73 1.53 1.07
CA MET A 1 -2.69 0.89 2.40
C MET A 1 -3.76 1.44 3.35
N TYR A 2 -3.97 2.72 3.41
CA TYR A 2 -4.85 3.40 4.40
C TYR A 2 -6.35 3.41 4.07
N ALA A 3 -6.76 3.04 2.85
CA ALA A 3 -8.16 3.10 2.40
C ALA A 3 -9.15 2.36 3.32
N THR A 4 -8.78 1.18 3.83
CA THR A 4 -9.65 0.42 4.75
C THR A 4 -9.86 1.09 6.11
N GLN A 5 -8.97 1.98 6.56
CA GLN A 5 -9.16 2.70 7.82
C GLN A 5 -10.36 3.64 7.74
N ALA A 6 -10.52 4.35 6.63
CA ALA A 6 -11.65 5.25 6.40
C ALA A 6 -12.99 4.48 6.26
N LEU A 7 -12.93 3.21 5.86
CA LEU A 7 -14.09 2.38 5.58
C LEU A 7 -14.50 1.45 6.73
N LEU A 8 -13.78 1.45 7.87
CA LEU A 8 -14.04 0.54 8.99
C LEU A 8 -15.49 0.53 9.47
N PRO A 9 -16.17 1.68 9.70
CA PRO A 9 -17.57 1.66 10.12
C PRO A 9 -18.48 0.98 9.09
N THR A 10 -18.28 1.26 7.81
CA THR A 10 -19.06 0.67 6.71
C THR A 10 -18.80 -0.83 6.59
N LEU A 11 -17.55 -1.28 6.77
CA LEU A 11 -17.20 -2.70 6.72
C LEU A 11 -17.86 -3.50 7.86
N THR A 12 -18.02 -2.91 9.06
CA THR A 12 -18.74 -3.57 10.16
C THR A 12 -20.19 -3.82 9.83
N THR A 13 -20.86 -2.85 9.19
CA THR A 13 -22.27 -2.97 8.83
C THR A 13 -22.48 -3.86 7.61
N GLU A 14 -21.73 -3.66 6.55
CA GLU A 14 -21.88 -4.37 5.27
C GLU A 14 -21.46 -5.85 5.33
N LEU A 15 -20.42 -6.16 6.09
CA LEU A 15 -19.94 -7.54 6.26
C LEU A 15 -20.55 -8.22 7.51
N ALA A 16 -21.39 -7.52 8.27
CA ALA A 16 -22.04 -7.99 9.51
C ALA A 16 -21.02 -8.62 10.49
N VAL A 17 -19.89 -7.94 10.70
CA VAL A 17 -18.80 -8.40 11.56
C VAL A 17 -18.58 -7.46 12.75
N SER A 18 -17.93 -7.98 13.79
CA SER A 18 -17.56 -7.16 14.95
C SER A 18 -16.54 -6.07 14.58
N PRO A 19 -16.53 -4.95 15.31
CA PRO A 19 -15.51 -3.90 15.12
C PRO A 19 -14.08 -4.43 15.24
N SER A 20 -13.84 -5.42 16.09
CA SER A 20 -12.54 -6.08 16.23
C SER A 20 -12.14 -6.85 14.98
N THR A 21 -13.09 -7.57 14.36
CA THR A 21 -12.86 -8.29 13.10
C THR A 21 -12.58 -7.31 11.94
N ALA A 22 -13.32 -6.20 11.87
CA ALA A 22 -13.07 -5.16 10.89
C ALA A 22 -11.67 -4.53 11.09
N ALA A 23 -11.25 -4.27 12.33
CA ALA A 23 -9.92 -3.74 12.64
C ALA A 23 -8.79 -4.69 12.21
N LEU A 24 -9.02 -6.01 12.21
CA LEU A 24 -8.04 -6.99 11.71
C LEU A 24 -7.70 -6.78 10.24
N THR A 25 -8.60 -6.20 9.43
CA THR A 25 -8.29 -5.88 8.02
C THR A 25 -7.16 -4.85 7.89
N VAL A 26 -6.99 -3.97 8.87
CA VAL A 26 -5.89 -3.00 8.95
C VAL A 26 -4.66 -3.63 9.59
N SER A 27 -4.86 -4.28 10.75
CA SER A 27 -3.76 -4.89 11.52
C SER A 27 -3.05 -6.00 10.77
N ALA A 28 -3.77 -6.81 9.98
CA ALA A 28 -3.20 -7.86 9.15
C ALA A 28 -2.22 -7.31 8.11
N ALA A 29 -2.55 -6.19 7.46
CA ALA A 29 -1.64 -5.56 6.50
C ALA A 29 -0.39 -5.00 7.18
N THR A 30 -0.55 -4.33 8.33
CA THR A 30 0.56 -3.75 9.08
C THR A 30 1.44 -4.83 9.69
N GLY A 31 0.85 -5.88 10.25
CA GLY A 31 1.58 -7.03 10.81
C GLY A 31 2.38 -7.78 9.74
N ALA A 32 1.76 -8.07 8.59
CA ALA A 32 2.44 -8.71 7.47
C ALA A 32 3.58 -7.84 6.92
N LEU A 33 3.39 -6.51 6.82
CA LEU A 33 4.44 -5.56 6.46
C LEU A 33 5.62 -5.67 7.45
N ALA A 34 5.35 -5.60 8.74
CA ALA A 34 6.38 -5.66 9.77
C ALA A 34 7.19 -6.97 9.73
N LEU A 35 6.52 -8.10 9.49
CA LEU A 35 7.17 -9.40 9.36
C LEU A 35 7.99 -9.54 8.07
N CYS A 36 7.54 -8.92 6.97
CA CYS A 36 8.13 -9.08 5.65
C CYS A 36 9.17 -8.01 5.29
N VAL A 37 9.34 -6.96 6.09
CA VAL A 37 10.29 -5.87 5.77
C VAL A 37 11.74 -6.37 5.70
N VAL A 38 12.16 -7.22 6.64
CA VAL A 38 13.53 -7.78 6.65
C VAL A 38 13.74 -8.77 5.50
N PRO A 39 12.87 -9.77 5.28
CA PRO A 39 12.95 -10.62 4.09
C PRO A 39 12.96 -9.84 2.77
N ALA A 40 12.14 -8.81 2.63
CA ALA A 40 12.10 -7.97 1.44
C ALA A 40 13.41 -7.21 1.20
N SER A 41 14.04 -6.71 2.27
CA SER A 41 15.35 -6.08 2.21
C SER A 41 16.42 -7.06 1.70
N ILE A 42 16.49 -8.27 2.26
CA ILE A 42 17.43 -9.32 1.83
C ILE A 42 17.18 -9.71 0.35
N LEU A 43 15.91 -9.86 -0.05
CA LEU A 43 15.58 -10.12 -1.45
C LEU A 43 16.07 -9.01 -2.38
N SER A 44 15.99 -7.75 -1.93
CA SER A 44 16.40 -6.61 -2.73
C SER A 44 17.90 -6.57 -2.99
N GLU A 45 18.71 -7.05 -2.06
CA GLU A 45 20.16 -7.22 -2.25
C GLU A 45 20.48 -8.29 -3.30
N LYS A 46 19.71 -9.39 -3.30
CA LYS A 46 19.92 -10.51 -4.22
C LYS A 46 19.41 -10.26 -5.64
N TYR A 47 18.25 -9.63 -5.79
CA TYR A 47 17.54 -9.49 -7.07
C TYR A 47 17.62 -8.08 -7.67
N GLY A 48 18.22 -7.14 -6.96
CA GLY A 48 18.31 -5.74 -7.34
C GLY A 48 17.19 -4.88 -6.72
N ARG A 49 17.57 -3.72 -6.17
CA ARG A 49 16.69 -2.86 -5.41
C ARG A 49 15.54 -2.30 -6.26
N GLY A 50 15.84 -1.78 -7.45
CA GLY A 50 14.83 -1.24 -8.36
C GLY A 50 13.77 -2.27 -8.77
N ARG A 51 14.19 -3.51 -9.06
CA ARG A 51 13.25 -4.59 -9.41
C ARG A 51 12.32 -4.93 -8.26
N VAL A 52 12.85 -5.06 -7.04
CA VAL A 52 12.04 -5.36 -5.85
C VAL A 52 11.07 -4.22 -5.56
N LEU A 53 11.49 -2.95 -5.69
CA LEU A 53 10.61 -1.79 -5.57
C LEU A 53 9.43 -1.86 -6.55
N VAL A 54 9.70 -2.08 -7.83
CA VAL A 54 8.67 -2.14 -8.87
C VAL A 54 7.71 -3.30 -8.63
N ILE A 55 8.23 -4.51 -8.35
CA ILE A 55 7.40 -5.70 -8.07
C ILE A 55 6.55 -5.47 -6.82
N SER A 56 7.12 -4.92 -5.76
CA SER A 56 6.40 -4.62 -4.51
C SER A 56 5.28 -3.59 -4.73
N ALA A 57 5.57 -2.49 -5.42
CA ALA A 57 4.60 -1.44 -5.68
C ALA A 57 3.46 -1.92 -6.60
N LEU A 58 3.79 -2.55 -7.73
CA LEU A 58 2.80 -3.07 -8.67
C LEU A 58 2.00 -4.23 -8.06
N GLY A 59 2.65 -5.17 -7.40
CA GLY A 59 1.98 -6.30 -6.76
C GLY A 59 1.01 -5.85 -5.66
N ALA A 60 1.44 -4.94 -4.78
CA ALA A 60 0.60 -4.42 -3.71
C ALA A 60 -0.61 -3.62 -4.23
N THR A 61 -0.42 -2.82 -5.30
CA THR A 61 -1.51 -2.05 -5.90
C THR A 61 -2.46 -2.91 -6.72
N THR A 62 -1.96 -3.94 -7.41
CA THR A 62 -2.79 -4.97 -8.08
C THR A 62 -3.66 -5.73 -7.08
N LEU A 63 -3.10 -6.16 -5.94
CA LEU A 63 -3.91 -6.73 -4.85
C LEU A 63 -4.92 -5.73 -4.30
N GLY A 64 -4.58 -4.44 -4.29
CA GLY A 64 -5.51 -3.37 -3.96
C GLY A 64 -6.76 -3.37 -4.82
N LEU A 65 -6.62 -3.61 -6.14
CA LEU A 65 -7.75 -3.73 -7.08
C LEU A 65 -8.60 -4.99 -6.83
N ALA A 66 -8.04 -6.03 -6.23
CA ALA A 66 -8.77 -7.25 -5.89
C ALA A 66 -9.56 -7.14 -4.57
N LEU A 67 -9.22 -6.21 -3.67
CA LEU A 67 -9.88 -6.05 -2.36
C LEU A 67 -11.41 -5.86 -2.46
N PRO A 68 -11.96 -5.07 -3.40
CA PRO A 68 -13.41 -4.91 -3.55
C PRO A 68 -14.16 -6.19 -3.91
N LEU A 69 -13.46 -7.20 -4.42
CA LEU A 69 -14.02 -8.50 -4.78
C LEU A 69 -14.22 -9.42 -3.57
N ALA A 70 -13.67 -9.07 -2.41
CA ALA A 70 -13.84 -9.84 -1.21
C ALA A 70 -15.32 -9.89 -0.78
N GLN A 71 -15.80 -11.11 -0.55
CA GLN A 71 -17.20 -11.37 -0.14
C GLN A 71 -17.29 -11.62 1.37
N THR A 72 -16.19 -11.96 2.01
CA THR A 72 -16.11 -12.24 3.45
C THR A 72 -14.99 -11.44 4.10
N ALA A 73 -15.12 -11.18 5.40
CA ALA A 73 -14.07 -10.54 6.18
C ALA A 73 -12.77 -11.34 6.18
N GLY A 74 -12.84 -12.68 6.19
CA GLY A 74 -11.67 -13.54 6.10
C GLY A 74 -10.89 -13.37 4.80
N GLN A 75 -11.59 -13.29 3.66
CA GLN A 75 -10.97 -13.00 2.36
C GLN A 75 -10.32 -11.62 2.35
N LEU A 76 -11.01 -10.62 2.90
CA LEU A 76 -10.48 -9.26 2.98
C LEU A 76 -9.21 -9.21 3.85
N ILE A 77 -9.21 -9.86 5.01
CA ILE A 77 -8.06 -9.95 5.91
C ILE A 77 -6.88 -10.65 5.21
N ALA A 78 -7.11 -11.76 4.52
CA ALA A 78 -6.07 -12.50 3.81
C ALA A 78 -5.45 -11.66 2.66
N LEU A 79 -6.28 -11.00 1.85
CA LEU A 79 -5.83 -10.09 0.80
C LEU A 79 -5.04 -8.92 1.36
N ARG A 80 -5.44 -8.38 2.51
CA ARG A 80 -4.75 -7.29 3.20
C ARG A 80 -3.41 -7.74 3.76
N ALA A 81 -3.32 -8.94 4.33
CA ALA A 81 -2.05 -9.52 4.77
C ALA A 81 -1.09 -9.71 3.57
N ALA A 82 -1.56 -10.29 2.48
CA ALA A 82 -0.77 -10.44 1.25
C ALA A 82 -0.31 -9.08 0.68
N GLN A 83 -1.20 -8.07 0.67
CA GLN A 83 -0.87 -6.71 0.25
C GLN A 83 0.20 -6.09 1.16
N GLY A 84 0.09 -6.26 2.49
CA GLY A 84 1.08 -5.79 3.46
C GLY A 84 2.46 -6.43 3.27
N ALA A 85 2.49 -7.73 3.00
CA ALA A 85 3.72 -8.46 2.71
C ALA A 85 4.41 -7.94 1.43
N LEU A 86 3.64 -7.69 0.36
CA LEU A 86 4.19 -7.13 -0.88
C LEU A 86 4.71 -5.71 -0.69
N ILE A 87 3.95 -4.83 -0.01
CA ILE A 87 4.36 -3.44 0.15
C ILE A 87 5.58 -3.28 1.07
N ALA A 88 5.95 -4.32 1.84
CA ALA A 88 7.08 -4.29 2.76
C ALA A 88 8.42 -3.96 2.06
N GLY A 89 8.57 -4.35 0.80
CA GLY A 89 9.75 -4.03 0.00
C GLY A 89 9.85 -2.55 -0.41
N THR A 90 8.79 -1.77 -0.30
CA THR A 90 8.80 -0.39 -0.80
C THR A 90 9.53 0.58 0.14
N PRO A 91 9.15 0.75 1.42
CA PRO A 91 9.74 1.78 2.27
C PRO A 91 11.20 1.52 2.62
N ALA A 92 11.56 0.27 2.94
CA ALA A 92 12.92 -0.08 3.35
C ALA A 92 13.89 0.00 2.15
N VAL A 93 13.49 -0.57 1.02
CA VAL A 93 14.33 -0.63 -0.18
C VAL A 93 14.47 0.73 -0.85
N ALA A 94 13.41 1.57 -0.86
CA ALA A 94 13.46 2.88 -1.49
C ALA A 94 14.51 3.81 -0.87
N MET A 95 14.58 3.87 0.46
CA MET A 95 15.55 4.74 1.14
C MET A 95 16.99 4.27 0.90
N THR A 96 17.23 2.96 0.92
CA THR A 96 18.56 2.41 0.65
C THR A 96 18.94 2.60 -0.82
N TRP A 97 18.00 2.38 -1.75
CA TRP A 97 18.23 2.61 -3.18
C TRP A 97 18.58 4.07 -3.47
N LEU A 98 17.86 5.03 -2.90
CA LEU A 98 18.18 6.46 -3.02
C LEU A 98 19.60 6.77 -2.52
N SER A 99 20.03 6.15 -1.41
CA SER A 99 21.37 6.38 -0.85
C SER A 99 22.51 5.75 -1.68
N GLU A 100 22.20 4.77 -2.52
CA GLU A 100 23.18 4.10 -3.40
C GLU A 100 23.28 4.78 -4.77
N GLU A 101 22.17 5.34 -5.28
CA GLU A 101 22.10 5.90 -6.64
C GLU A 101 22.40 7.41 -6.70
N LEU A 102 22.21 8.14 -5.59
CA LEU A 102 22.33 9.59 -5.60
C LEU A 102 23.65 10.07 -5.00
N ASP A 103 24.15 11.21 -5.54
CA ASP A 103 25.27 11.93 -4.93
C ASP A 103 24.91 12.33 -3.49
N PRO A 104 25.85 12.25 -2.53
CA PRO A 104 25.61 12.68 -1.15
C PRO A 104 25.06 14.10 -0.98
N ARG A 105 25.30 14.98 -1.96
CA ARG A 105 24.77 16.35 -1.96
C ARG A 105 23.27 16.43 -2.24
N ASP A 106 22.74 15.53 -3.08
CA ASP A 106 21.34 15.51 -3.50
C ASP A 106 20.47 14.63 -2.60
N LEU A 107 21.10 13.72 -1.85
CA LEU A 107 20.43 12.74 -1.01
C LEU A 107 19.45 13.35 0.03
N PRO A 108 19.80 14.44 0.77
CA PRO A 108 18.86 15.01 1.75
C PRO A 108 17.58 15.53 1.09
N GLY A 109 17.69 16.15 -0.09
CA GLY A 109 16.55 16.65 -0.85
C GLY A 109 15.64 15.53 -1.35
N ALA A 110 16.23 14.47 -1.92
CA ALA A 110 15.51 13.30 -2.38
C ALA A 110 14.80 12.54 -1.25
N MET A 111 15.47 12.39 -0.11
CA MET A 111 14.86 11.79 1.09
C MET A 111 13.71 12.63 1.64
N GLY A 112 13.86 13.96 1.67
CA GLY A 112 12.79 14.88 2.05
C GLY A 112 11.57 14.75 1.14
N LEU A 113 11.79 14.70 -0.18
CA LEU A 113 10.73 14.51 -1.17
C LEU A 113 10.05 13.14 -1.02
N TYR A 114 10.80 12.06 -0.77
CA TYR A 114 10.27 10.74 -0.52
C TYR A 114 9.35 10.73 0.72
N ILE A 115 9.79 11.31 1.84
CA ILE A 115 9.01 11.39 3.08
C ILE A 115 7.74 12.23 2.89
N ALA A 116 7.86 13.38 2.20
CA ALA A 116 6.72 14.23 1.87
C ALA A 116 5.71 13.49 0.97
N GLY A 117 6.19 12.79 -0.06
CA GLY A 117 5.37 11.98 -0.94
C GLY A 117 4.65 10.85 -0.20
N ASN A 118 5.33 10.17 0.73
CA ASN A 118 4.72 9.15 1.57
C ASN A 118 3.62 9.72 2.48
N SER A 119 3.83 10.92 3.04
CA SER A 119 2.84 11.61 3.88
C SER A 119 1.62 12.04 3.07
N ILE A 120 1.82 12.62 1.89
CA ILE A 120 0.74 12.99 0.96
C ILE A 120 -0.02 11.75 0.50
N GLY A 121 0.69 10.68 0.15
CA GLY A 121 0.10 9.39 -0.23
C GLY A 121 -0.72 8.77 0.90
N GLY A 122 -0.24 8.87 2.14
CA GLY A 122 -0.96 8.41 3.33
C GLY A 122 -2.24 9.20 3.59
N LEU A 123 -2.20 10.52 3.43
CA LEU A 123 -3.36 11.40 3.56
C LEU A 123 -4.38 11.16 2.44
N SER A 124 -3.93 11.18 1.19
CA SER A 124 -4.78 10.90 0.02
C SER A 124 -5.42 9.51 0.09
N GLY A 125 -4.68 8.51 0.56
CA GLY A 125 -5.18 7.15 0.77
C GLY A 125 -6.29 7.03 1.83
N ARG A 126 -6.53 8.05 2.64
CA ARG A 126 -7.66 8.14 3.57
C ARG A 126 -8.77 9.04 3.03
N LEU A 127 -8.43 10.19 2.47
CA LEU A 127 -9.40 11.19 2.01
C LEU A 127 -10.14 10.75 0.74
N ILE A 128 -9.45 10.15 -0.22
CA ILE A 128 -10.07 9.71 -1.47
C ILE A 128 -11.17 8.68 -1.22
N PRO A 129 -10.94 7.55 -0.50
CA PRO A 129 -12.00 6.59 -0.24
C PRO A 129 -13.10 7.15 0.68
N ALA A 130 -12.78 8.05 1.62
CA ALA A 130 -13.79 8.70 2.45
C ALA A 130 -14.73 9.58 1.62
N GLY A 131 -14.18 10.43 0.76
CA GLY A 131 -14.98 11.27 -0.13
C GLY A 131 -15.79 10.48 -1.15
N LEU A 132 -15.21 9.42 -1.72
CA LEU A 132 -15.94 8.53 -2.64
C LEU A 132 -17.07 7.78 -1.95
N LEU A 133 -16.94 7.46 -0.66
CA LEU A 133 -17.96 6.75 0.10
C LEU A 133 -19.26 7.58 0.26
N GLU A 134 -19.17 8.91 0.22
CA GLU A 134 -20.34 9.80 0.30
C GLU A 134 -21.27 9.68 -0.92
N VAL A 135 -20.73 9.28 -2.07
CA VAL A 135 -21.44 9.22 -3.36
C VAL A 135 -21.51 7.83 -3.98
N THR A 136 -20.77 6.86 -3.43
CA THR A 136 -20.71 5.48 -3.96
C THR A 136 -20.67 4.44 -2.85
N SER A 137 -20.75 3.14 -3.22
CA SER A 137 -20.54 2.05 -2.28
C SER A 137 -19.06 1.93 -1.88
N TRP A 138 -18.80 1.29 -0.73
CA TRP A 138 -17.44 1.04 -0.24
C TRP A 138 -16.56 0.26 -1.24
N ARG A 139 -17.16 -0.60 -2.06
CA ARG A 139 -16.46 -1.36 -3.10
C ARG A 139 -15.93 -0.45 -4.19
N TRP A 140 -16.73 0.48 -4.67
CA TRP A 140 -16.32 1.48 -5.66
C TRP A 140 -15.33 2.49 -5.10
N ALA A 141 -15.49 2.89 -3.84
CA ALA A 141 -14.53 3.76 -3.14
C ALA A 141 -13.14 3.11 -3.02
N MET A 142 -13.10 1.81 -2.67
CA MET A 142 -11.85 1.04 -2.65
C MET A 142 -11.26 0.86 -4.04
N PHE A 143 -12.08 0.51 -5.03
CA PHE A 143 -11.63 0.31 -6.41
C PHE A 143 -11.03 1.59 -6.99
N GLY A 144 -11.71 2.72 -6.86
CA GLY A 144 -11.22 4.02 -7.33
C GLY A 144 -9.89 4.42 -6.68
N SER A 145 -9.78 4.24 -5.35
CA SER A 145 -8.54 4.51 -4.62
C SER A 145 -7.39 3.60 -5.06
N ALA A 146 -7.69 2.31 -5.29
CA ALA A 146 -6.70 1.35 -5.76
C ALA A 146 -6.27 1.61 -7.20
N LEU A 147 -7.19 2.07 -8.05
CA LEU A 147 -6.90 2.44 -9.44
C LEU A 147 -5.94 3.64 -9.50
N VAL A 148 -6.18 4.67 -8.70
CA VAL A 148 -5.26 5.82 -8.59
C VAL A 148 -3.88 5.36 -8.11
N ALA A 149 -3.83 4.51 -7.07
CA ALA A 149 -2.56 3.99 -6.56
C ALA A 149 -1.83 3.12 -7.60
N PHE A 150 -2.56 2.30 -8.36
CA PHE A 150 -1.99 1.45 -9.41
C PHE A 150 -1.44 2.29 -10.58
N THR A 151 -2.17 3.30 -11.03
CA THR A 151 -1.70 4.19 -12.11
C THR A 151 -0.43 4.94 -11.71
N LEU A 152 -0.37 5.45 -10.47
CA LEU A 152 0.83 6.10 -9.97
C LEU A 152 2.01 5.13 -9.83
N ALA A 153 1.77 3.90 -9.37
CA ALA A 153 2.80 2.87 -9.28
C ALA A 153 3.31 2.45 -10.67
N ALA A 154 2.42 2.34 -11.66
CA ALA A 154 2.78 2.03 -13.04
C ALA A 154 3.60 3.15 -13.70
N LEU A 155 3.21 4.41 -13.48
CA LEU A 155 3.97 5.57 -13.94
C LEU A 155 5.36 5.63 -13.30
N ALA A 156 5.45 5.38 -11.99
CA ALA A 156 6.73 5.30 -11.29
C ALA A 156 7.60 4.16 -11.83
N ALA A 157 7.01 2.98 -12.06
CA ALA A 157 7.72 1.83 -12.62
C ALA A 157 8.23 2.08 -14.04
N TRP A 158 7.48 2.85 -14.83
CA TRP A 158 7.91 3.25 -16.18
C TRP A 158 9.02 4.30 -16.18
N ALA A 159 9.03 5.18 -15.17
CA ALA A 159 10.03 6.25 -15.04
C ALA A 159 11.34 5.77 -14.39
N LEU A 160 11.34 4.61 -13.72
CA LEU A 160 12.53 4.01 -13.13
C LEU A 160 13.39 3.36 -14.23
N PRO A 161 14.72 3.57 -14.20
CA PRO A 161 15.66 2.98 -15.16
C PRO A 161 15.77 1.47 -15.03
#